data_37c62d273491a5985b7102a515997baa
#
_entry.id   37c62d273491a5985b7102a515997baa
#
_cell.length_a   1.000
_cell.length_b   1.000
_cell.length_c   1.000
_cell.angle_alpha   90.00
_cell.angle_beta   90.00
_cell.angle_gamma   90.00
#
_symmetry.space_group_name_H-M   'P 1'
#
loop_
_entity.id
_entity.type
_entity.pdbx_description
1 polymer ?
#
loop_
_entity_poly.entity_id
_entity_poly.type
_entity_poly.pdbx_seq_one_letter_code
_entity_poly.pdbx_strand_id
1 'polypeptide(L)'
;MNKKLIYLLFFIPFISQNIKAQNINSEKNDSLYKDFKTEFIWEAKVKIGKTIDIGESKCGTRRVIPITGGTFSGPKIKGEVLPGGEDWQLVRPDGDTELYARYLLKTNEGHIFQVINNALIHVGDTNKSFYCKSVLDIEAPNNGPYGFLNHAIFLGTLKLPELKQNEEPYVIISVYKVL
;
A
#
# COMPACT_ATOMS: atom_id res chain seq x y z
N MET A 1 17.35 81.99 -6.08
CA MET A 1 18.36 80.92 -6.32
C MET A 1 17.63 79.64 -6.58
N ASN A 2 17.28 79.32 -7.86
CA ASN A 2 16.44 78.18 -8.28
C ASN A 2 17.35 77.00 -8.58
N LYS A 3 17.27 75.94 -7.76
CA LYS A 3 17.86 74.62 -8.06
C LYS A 3 16.90 73.81 -8.89
N LYS A 4 17.17 73.61 -10.16
CA LYS A 4 16.49 72.69 -11.06
C LYS A 4 16.94 71.27 -10.74
N LEU A 5 16.03 70.43 -10.31
CA LEU A 5 16.28 68.99 -10.12
C LEU A 5 16.04 68.28 -11.45
N ILE A 6 17.10 67.71 -12.01
CA ILE A 6 17.06 66.94 -13.25
C ILE A 6 16.73 65.49 -12.87
N TYR A 7 15.56 65.00 -13.26
CA TYR A 7 15.21 63.57 -13.17
C TYR A 7 15.80 62.85 -14.40
N LEU A 8 16.79 61.99 -14.12
CA LEU A 8 17.34 61.09 -15.11
C LEU A 8 16.47 59.83 -15.17
N LEU A 9 15.61 59.72 -16.20
CA LEU A 9 14.81 58.54 -16.50
C LEU A 9 15.72 57.47 -17.10
N PHE A 10 16.04 56.45 -16.31
CA PHE A 10 16.66 55.22 -16.81
C PHE A 10 15.59 54.39 -17.55
N PHE A 11 15.68 54.38 -18.85
CA PHE A 11 14.92 53.48 -19.72
C PHE A 11 15.58 52.09 -19.69
N ILE A 12 15.03 51.14 -18.92
CA ILE A 12 15.47 49.75 -18.97
C ILE A 12 14.71 49.07 -20.12
N PRO A 13 15.38 48.57 -21.16
CA PRO A 13 14.72 47.85 -22.20
C PRO A 13 14.29 46.49 -21.63
N PHE A 14 12.96 46.24 -21.64
CA PHE A 14 12.36 44.96 -21.32
C PHE A 14 12.72 43.98 -22.44
N ILE A 15 13.78 43.18 -22.24
CA ILE A 15 14.12 42.08 -23.12
C ILE A 15 13.11 40.97 -22.82
N SER A 16 12.06 40.88 -23.63
CA SER A 16 11.17 39.72 -23.63
C SER A 16 11.94 38.50 -24.13
N GLN A 17 12.48 37.74 -23.20
CA GLN A 17 12.98 36.41 -23.53
C GLN A 17 11.75 35.54 -23.84
N ASN A 18 11.57 35.25 -25.13
CA ASN A 18 10.68 34.18 -25.59
C ASN A 18 11.24 32.86 -25.02
N ILE A 19 10.72 32.44 -23.85
CA ILE A 19 10.89 31.09 -23.36
C ILE A 19 10.06 30.20 -24.30
N LYS A 20 10.72 29.67 -25.34
CA LYS A 20 10.18 28.53 -26.08
C LYS A 20 10.06 27.44 -25.07
N ALA A 21 8.82 27.14 -24.66
CA ALA A 21 8.51 25.90 -23.96
C ALA A 21 9.04 24.76 -24.86
N GLN A 22 10.13 24.14 -24.43
CA GLN A 22 10.59 22.92 -25.05
C GLN A 22 9.48 21.90 -24.82
N ASN A 23 8.80 21.52 -25.88
CA ASN A 23 8.04 20.28 -25.91
C ASN A 23 9.03 19.15 -25.61
N ILE A 24 9.16 18.81 -24.34
CA ILE A 24 9.84 17.59 -23.92
C ILE A 24 9.01 16.47 -24.52
N ASN A 25 9.53 15.86 -25.56
CA ASN A 25 8.93 14.73 -26.23
C ASN A 25 8.51 13.70 -25.19
N SER A 26 7.21 13.52 -25.02
CA SER A 26 6.62 12.59 -24.05
C SER A 26 7.07 11.13 -24.29
N GLU A 27 7.53 10.80 -25.48
CA GLU A 27 8.01 9.45 -25.84
C GLU A 27 9.35 9.06 -25.20
N LYS A 28 10.20 10.01 -24.82
CA LYS A 28 11.51 9.71 -24.20
C LYS A 28 11.44 9.54 -22.69
N ASN A 29 10.40 10.07 -22.05
CA ASN A 29 10.19 9.95 -20.59
C ASN A 29 9.52 8.65 -20.17
N ASP A 30 8.88 7.93 -21.10
CA ASP A 30 8.13 6.69 -20.79
C ASP A 30 9.06 5.53 -20.37
N SER A 31 10.35 5.60 -20.70
CA SER A 31 11.35 4.59 -20.28
C SER A 31 11.90 4.81 -18.87
N LEU A 32 11.91 6.04 -18.36
CA LEU A 32 12.46 6.38 -17.04
C LEU A 32 11.57 5.94 -15.87
N TYR A 33 10.28 5.70 -16.14
CA TYR A 33 9.29 5.30 -15.13
C TYR A 33 8.83 3.84 -15.28
N LYS A 34 9.45 3.05 -16.20
CA LYS A 34 9.11 1.64 -16.43
C LYS A 34 9.84 0.64 -15.53
N ASP A 35 10.64 1.12 -14.59
CA ASP A 35 11.52 0.24 -13.80
C ASP A 35 10.82 -0.48 -12.64
N PHE A 36 9.53 -0.16 -12.36
CA PHE A 36 8.77 -0.85 -11.33
C PHE A 36 8.06 -2.07 -11.91
N LYS A 37 8.80 -3.18 -12.02
CA LYS A 37 8.24 -4.49 -12.36
C LYS A 37 7.92 -5.25 -11.10
N THR A 38 6.88 -6.08 -11.16
CA THR A 38 6.50 -6.94 -10.04
C THR A 38 6.28 -8.37 -10.50
N GLU A 39 6.63 -9.34 -9.64
CA GLU A 39 6.32 -10.76 -9.80
C GLU A 39 5.21 -11.13 -8.81
N PHE A 40 4.12 -11.76 -9.30
CA PHE A 40 3.07 -12.30 -8.44
C PHE A 40 3.61 -13.47 -7.63
N ILE A 41 3.41 -13.44 -6.30
CA ILE A 41 3.92 -14.46 -5.38
C ILE A 41 2.80 -15.37 -4.88
N TRP A 42 1.73 -14.81 -4.32
CA TRP A 42 0.54 -15.56 -3.92
C TRP A 42 -0.68 -14.65 -3.77
N GLU A 43 -1.84 -15.30 -3.72
CA GLU A 43 -3.09 -14.73 -3.24
C GLU A 43 -3.54 -15.48 -1.99
N ALA A 44 -3.92 -14.74 -0.96
CA ALA A 44 -4.40 -15.28 0.30
C ALA A 44 -5.88 -14.95 0.50
N LYS A 45 -6.69 -15.97 0.79
CA LYS A 45 -8.04 -15.84 1.36
C LYS A 45 -7.89 -15.84 2.88
N VAL A 46 -7.90 -14.67 3.50
CA VAL A 46 -7.71 -14.49 4.94
C VAL A 46 -9.07 -14.40 5.62
N LYS A 47 -9.42 -15.38 6.42
CA LYS A 47 -10.65 -15.40 7.23
C LYS A 47 -10.50 -14.46 8.41
N ILE A 48 -11.55 -13.70 8.69
CA ILE A 48 -11.58 -12.69 9.74
C ILE A 48 -12.69 -12.95 10.74
N GLY A 49 -12.43 -12.63 11.99
CA GLY A 49 -13.39 -12.74 13.08
C GLY A 49 -14.23 -11.48 13.27
N LYS A 50 -15.01 -11.48 14.35
CA LYS A 50 -15.80 -10.31 14.73
C LYS A 50 -14.88 -9.16 15.13
N THR A 51 -15.14 -7.98 14.59
CA THR A 51 -14.44 -6.75 14.95
C THR A 51 -14.59 -6.46 16.45
N ILE A 52 -13.48 -6.09 17.07
CA ILE A 52 -13.37 -5.60 18.44
C ILE A 52 -13.17 -4.10 18.37
N ASP A 53 -14.19 -3.33 18.74
CA ASP A 53 -14.12 -1.88 18.76
C ASP A 53 -13.45 -1.39 20.04
N ILE A 54 -12.40 -0.59 19.90
CA ILE A 54 -11.71 0.10 21.02
C ILE A 54 -12.30 1.48 21.23
N GLY A 55 -12.80 2.11 20.16
CA GLY A 55 -13.39 3.43 20.16
C GLY A 55 -12.38 4.54 19.84
N GLU A 56 -12.76 5.79 20.16
CA GLU A 56 -11.92 6.96 19.90
C GLU A 56 -10.68 7.00 20.77
N SER A 57 -9.55 7.32 20.15
CA SER A 57 -8.24 7.46 20.76
C SER A 57 -7.62 8.80 20.36
N LYS A 58 -6.46 9.14 20.95
CA LYS A 58 -5.68 10.34 20.58
C LYS A 58 -5.27 10.41 19.11
N CYS A 59 -5.30 9.28 18.38
CA CYS A 59 -4.90 9.21 16.97
C CYS A 59 -6.09 9.05 15.99
N GLY A 60 -7.30 8.82 16.50
CA GLY A 60 -8.51 8.50 15.73
C GLY A 60 -9.23 7.29 16.31
N THR A 61 -10.16 6.71 15.56
CA THR A 61 -10.94 5.57 16.03
C THR A 61 -10.20 4.27 15.79
N ARG A 62 -10.03 3.48 16.86
CA ARG A 62 -9.31 2.20 16.84
C ARG A 62 -10.24 1.01 16.88
N ARG A 63 -9.90 -0.02 16.12
CA ARG A 63 -10.53 -1.34 16.18
C ARG A 63 -9.52 -2.44 15.85
N VAL A 64 -9.82 -3.68 16.26
CA VAL A 64 -9.01 -4.86 15.96
C VAL A 64 -9.89 -5.91 15.29
N ILE A 65 -9.36 -6.53 14.25
CA ILE A 65 -10.02 -7.61 13.55
C ILE A 65 -9.18 -8.88 13.71
N PRO A 66 -9.65 -9.89 14.47
CA PRO A 66 -8.94 -11.16 14.61
C PRO A 66 -8.83 -11.88 13.26
N ILE A 67 -7.68 -12.48 12.99
CA ILE A 67 -7.45 -13.38 11.86
C ILE A 67 -7.68 -14.81 12.35
N THR A 68 -8.70 -15.47 11.79
CA THR A 68 -9.17 -16.78 12.24
C THR A 68 -8.63 -17.93 11.41
N GLY A 69 -7.87 -17.65 10.36
CA GLY A 69 -7.27 -18.64 9.48
C GLY A 69 -7.41 -18.29 8.01
N GLY A 70 -7.37 -19.27 7.15
CA GLY A 70 -7.52 -19.11 5.72
C GLY A 70 -6.56 -19.96 4.91
N THR A 71 -6.41 -19.63 3.62
CA THR A 71 -5.51 -20.33 2.71
C THR A 71 -4.77 -19.34 1.83
N PHE A 72 -3.62 -19.72 1.32
CA PHE A 72 -2.92 -18.95 0.31
C PHE A 72 -2.39 -19.88 -0.80
N SER A 73 -2.31 -19.35 -2.01
CA SER A 73 -1.82 -20.09 -3.17
C SER A 73 -1.15 -19.16 -4.17
N GLY A 74 -0.02 -19.59 -4.69
CA GLY A 74 0.74 -18.93 -5.73
C GLY A 74 1.47 -19.94 -6.62
N PRO A 75 2.22 -19.47 -7.63
CA PRO A 75 2.90 -20.34 -8.58
C PRO A 75 3.91 -21.31 -7.97
N LYS A 76 4.58 -20.88 -6.88
CA LYS A 76 5.69 -21.62 -6.25
C LYS A 76 5.46 -21.90 -4.77
N ILE A 77 4.33 -21.46 -4.20
CA ILE A 77 4.08 -21.52 -2.76
C ILE A 77 2.58 -21.60 -2.49
N LYS A 78 2.18 -22.48 -1.57
CA LYS A 78 0.79 -22.61 -1.14
C LYS A 78 0.71 -23.16 0.28
N GLY A 79 -0.41 -22.91 0.95
CA GLY A 79 -0.60 -23.38 2.32
C GLY A 79 -1.78 -22.73 3.02
N GLU A 80 -1.66 -22.61 4.34
CA GLU A 80 -2.70 -22.08 5.22
C GLU A 80 -2.26 -20.80 5.93
N VAL A 81 -3.22 -19.91 6.18
CA VAL A 81 -3.08 -18.80 7.13
C VAL A 81 -3.39 -19.37 8.51
N LEU A 82 -2.46 -19.25 9.44
CA LEU A 82 -2.67 -19.75 10.80
C LEU A 82 -3.58 -18.79 11.58
N PRO A 83 -4.48 -19.32 12.43
CA PRO A 83 -5.27 -18.48 13.34
C PRO A 83 -4.38 -17.84 14.43
N GLY A 84 -4.85 -16.75 15.05
CA GLY A 84 -4.18 -16.06 16.14
C GLY A 84 -3.44 -14.79 15.71
N GLY A 85 -3.51 -14.41 14.42
CA GLY A 85 -3.09 -13.09 13.96
C GLY A 85 -4.18 -12.05 14.19
N GLU A 86 -3.82 -10.77 14.04
CA GLU A 86 -4.72 -9.64 14.24
C GLU A 86 -4.42 -8.54 13.23
N ASP A 87 -5.45 -7.80 12.83
CA ASP A 87 -5.36 -6.57 12.05
C ASP A 87 -5.81 -5.39 12.91
N TRP A 88 -4.85 -4.57 13.30
CA TRP A 88 -5.03 -3.34 14.08
C TRP A 88 -5.32 -2.17 13.15
N GLN A 89 -6.54 -1.68 13.20
CA GLN A 89 -6.99 -0.62 12.31
C GLN A 89 -7.11 0.72 13.04
N LEU A 90 -6.72 1.78 12.35
CA LEU A 90 -6.91 3.15 12.75
C LEU A 90 -7.69 3.90 11.68
N VAL A 91 -8.92 4.31 11.99
CA VAL A 91 -9.64 5.30 11.19
C VAL A 91 -9.16 6.67 11.62
N ARG A 92 -8.47 7.35 10.72
CA ARG A 92 -7.87 8.66 10.96
C ARG A 92 -8.91 9.78 10.88
N PRO A 93 -8.63 10.97 11.46
CA PRO A 93 -9.53 12.12 11.36
C PRO A 93 -9.80 12.63 9.95
N ASP A 94 -8.88 12.36 8.99
CA ASP A 94 -9.03 12.70 7.57
C ASP A 94 -9.88 11.71 6.77
N GLY A 95 -10.39 10.65 7.41
CA GLY A 95 -11.25 9.63 6.83
C GLY A 95 -10.51 8.41 6.27
N ASP A 96 -9.20 8.46 6.15
CA ASP A 96 -8.41 7.31 5.72
C ASP A 96 -8.32 6.26 6.83
N THR A 97 -8.10 5.01 6.44
CA THR A 97 -7.90 3.91 7.40
C THR A 97 -6.54 3.27 7.18
N GLU A 98 -5.74 3.25 8.25
CA GLU A 98 -4.49 2.50 8.32
C GLU A 98 -4.75 1.11 8.90
N LEU A 99 -4.16 0.08 8.27
CA LEU A 99 -4.22 -1.31 8.68
C LEU A 99 -2.83 -1.78 9.05
N TYR A 100 -2.72 -2.46 10.17
CA TYR A 100 -1.51 -3.12 10.63
C TYR A 100 -1.85 -4.56 10.98
N ALA A 101 -1.71 -5.46 10.01
CA ALA A 101 -1.97 -6.86 10.21
C ALA A 101 -0.67 -7.63 10.47
N ARG A 102 -0.68 -8.51 11.49
CA ARG A 102 0.42 -9.42 11.77
C ARG A 102 -0.12 -10.83 11.94
N TYR A 103 0.40 -11.76 11.14
CA TYR A 103 -0.09 -13.14 11.13
C TYR A 103 1.00 -14.12 10.61
N LEU A 104 0.73 -15.40 10.79
CA LEU A 104 1.61 -16.47 10.33
C LEU A 104 1.00 -17.20 9.13
N LEU A 105 1.85 -17.58 8.20
CA LEU A 105 1.56 -18.49 7.12
C LEU A 105 2.31 -19.78 7.32
N LYS A 106 1.70 -20.92 6.96
CA LYS A 106 2.34 -22.22 6.98
C LYS A 106 2.15 -22.90 5.62
N THR A 107 3.27 -23.27 4.99
CA THR A 107 3.22 -23.95 3.71
C THR A 107 2.76 -25.40 3.86
N ASN A 108 2.34 -26.03 2.76
CA ASN A 108 1.98 -27.44 2.77
C ASN A 108 3.14 -28.36 3.19
N GLU A 109 4.37 -27.90 3.00
CA GLU A 109 5.60 -28.59 3.41
C GLU A 109 5.96 -28.35 4.89
N GLY A 110 5.17 -27.53 5.60
CA GLY A 110 5.32 -27.28 7.04
C GLY A 110 6.20 -26.08 7.40
N HIS A 111 6.70 -25.31 6.44
CA HIS A 111 7.48 -24.10 6.73
C HIS A 111 6.57 -22.96 7.20
N ILE A 112 6.93 -22.34 8.30
CA ILE A 112 6.17 -21.23 8.89
C ILE A 112 6.95 -19.93 8.72
N PHE A 113 6.27 -18.85 8.35
CA PHE A 113 6.83 -17.51 8.28
C PHE A 113 5.83 -16.45 8.71
N GLN A 114 6.36 -15.35 9.22
CA GLN A 114 5.58 -14.19 9.67
C GLN A 114 5.34 -13.25 8.49
N VAL A 115 4.16 -12.66 8.48
CA VAL A 115 3.82 -11.53 7.61
C VAL A 115 3.37 -10.35 8.48
N ILE A 116 3.98 -9.20 8.26
CA ILE A 116 3.47 -7.90 8.71
C ILE A 116 3.00 -7.17 7.45
N ASN A 117 1.72 -6.80 7.44
CA ASN A 117 1.09 -6.16 6.28
C ASN A 117 0.56 -4.78 6.69
N ASN A 118 1.23 -3.72 6.21
CA ASN A 118 0.86 -2.32 6.45
C ASN A 118 0.09 -1.79 5.25
N ALA A 119 -1.18 -1.50 5.42
CA ALA A 119 -2.04 -1.03 4.33
C ALA A 119 -2.66 0.34 4.61
N LEU A 120 -2.96 1.04 3.53
CA LEU A 120 -3.75 2.26 3.54
C LEU A 120 -5.00 2.06 2.71
N ILE A 121 -6.15 2.36 3.30
CA ILE A 121 -7.44 2.46 2.61
C ILE A 121 -7.79 3.94 2.49
N HIS A 122 -8.09 4.36 1.27
CA HIS A 122 -8.68 5.67 0.98
C HIS A 122 -9.97 5.47 0.18
N VAL A 123 -11.03 6.10 0.63
CA VAL A 123 -12.33 6.11 -0.06
C VAL A 123 -12.57 7.52 -0.56
N GLY A 124 -12.53 7.71 -1.88
CA GLY A 124 -12.75 9.02 -2.48
C GLY A 124 -14.19 9.49 -2.40
N ASP A 125 -14.41 10.80 -2.58
CA ASP A 125 -15.69 11.53 -2.37
C ASP A 125 -16.89 10.96 -3.12
N THR A 126 -16.70 10.20 -4.18
CA THR A 126 -17.79 9.67 -5.02
C THR A 126 -18.15 8.23 -4.73
N ASN A 127 -17.62 7.58 -3.70
CA ASN A 127 -17.74 6.14 -3.43
C ASN A 127 -17.32 5.21 -4.62
N LYS A 128 -16.75 5.79 -5.68
CA LYS A 128 -16.33 5.07 -6.89
C LYS A 128 -14.84 4.76 -6.91
N SER A 129 -14.04 5.38 -6.05
CA SER A 129 -12.62 5.14 -5.95
C SER A 129 -12.27 4.51 -4.61
N PHE A 130 -12.16 3.19 -4.60
CA PHE A 130 -11.60 2.44 -3.48
C PHE A 130 -10.12 2.20 -3.75
N TYR A 131 -9.27 2.84 -2.97
CA TYR A 131 -7.83 2.59 -2.98
C TYR A 131 -7.47 1.76 -1.76
N CYS A 132 -6.83 0.61 -1.98
CA CYS A 132 -6.19 -0.15 -0.91
C CYS A 132 -4.92 -0.78 -1.43
N LYS A 133 -3.79 -0.34 -0.89
CA LYS A 133 -2.46 -0.88 -1.18
C LYS A 133 -1.71 -1.08 0.11
N SER A 134 -0.78 -2.02 0.08
CA SER A 134 0.04 -2.33 1.25
C SER A 134 1.49 -2.60 0.90
N VAL A 135 2.34 -2.47 1.92
CA VAL A 135 3.72 -2.96 1.95
C VAL A 135 3.77 -4.10 2.95
N LEU A 136 4.36 -5.22 2.52
CA LEU A 136 4.51 -6.39 3.38
C LEU A 136 5.98 -6.58 3.77
N ASP A 137 6.19 -6.82 5.05
CA ASP A 137 7.43 -7.35 5.60
C ASP A 137 7.24 -8.83 5.91
N ILE A 138 8.10 -9.68 5.35
CA ILE A 138 7.98 -11.13 5.44
C ILE A 138 9.26 -11.67 6.07
N GLU A 139 9.09 -12.40 7.15
CA GLU A 139 10.20 -13.06 7.87
C GLU A 139 10.07 -14.58 7.78
N ALA A 140 10.96 -15.20 7.04
CA ALA A 140 11.03 -16.64 6.83
C ALA A 140 12.32 -17.23 7.43
N PRO A 141 12.35 -18.53 7.79
CA PRO A 141 13.57 -19.19 8.24
C PRO A 141 14.69 -19.10 7.19
N ASN A 142 15.88 -18.65 7.59
CA ASN A 142 17.02 -18.46 6.69
C ASN A 142 17.46 -19.75 5.99
N ASN A 143 17.35 -20.88 6.66
CA ASN A 143 17.83 -22.19 6.18
C ASN A 143 16.74 -22.98 5.42
N GLY A 144 15.69 -22.31 4.95
CA GLY A 144 14.58 -22.94 4.23
C GLY A 144 14.51 -22.54 2.75
N PRO A 145 13.68 -23.22 1.97
CA PRO A 145 13.50 -22.92 0.54
C PRO A 145 12.87 -21.54 0.29
N TYR A 146 12.34 -20.92 1.31
CA TYR A 146 11.65 -19.62 1.27
C TYR A 146 12.48 -18.46 1.84
N GLY A 147 13.77 -18.66 2.13
CA GLY A 147 14.66 -17.61 2.65
C GLY A 147 14.78 -16.39 1.73
N PHE A 148 14.50 -16.53 0.43
CA PHE A 148 14.46 -15.42 -0.51
C PHE A 148 13.41 -14.35 -0.14
N LEU A 149 12.39 -14.71 0.65
CA LEU A 149 11.37 -13.76 1.13
C LEU A 149 11.96 -12.70 2.09
N ASN A 150 13.08 -12.99 2.74
CA ASN A 150 13.78 -12.05 3.62
C ASN A 150 14.56 -10.95 2.86
N HIS A 151 14.67 -11.06 1.53
CA HIS A 151 15.59 -10.26 0.73
C HIS A 151 14.88 -9.50 -0.39
N ALA A 152 13.60 -9.15 -0.21
CA ALA A 152 12.82 -8.44 -1.21
C ALA A 152 11.81 -7.49 -0.58
N ILE A 153 11.34 -6.52 -1.36
CA ILE A 153 10.21 -5.65 -1.04
C ILE A 153 8.97 -6.26 -1.65
N PHE A 154 7.89 -6.33 -0.85
CA PHE A 154 6.60 -6.84 -1.31
C PHE A 154 5.53 -5.76 -1.21
N LEU A 155 4.69 -5.73 -2.26
CA LEU A 155 3.50 -4.89 -2.32
C LEU A 155 2.26 -5.77 -2.29
N GLY A 156 1.19 -5.26 -1.70
CA GLY A 156 -0.07 -5.97 -1.61
C GLY A 156 -1.25 -5.18 -2.16
N THR A 157 -2.27 -5.93 -2.56
CA THR A 157 -3.60 -5.39 -2.84
C THR A 157 -4.61 -6.11 -1.97
N LEU A 158 -5.65 -5.39 -1.53
CA LEU A 158 -6.76 -5.97 -0.78
C LEU A 158 -8.05 -5.84 -1.57
N LYS A 159 -8.83 -6.92 -1.62
CA LYS A 159 -10.18 -6.94 -2.15
C LYS A 159 -11.15 -7.42 -1.08
N LEU A 160 -12.30 -6.77 -1.01
CA LEU A 160 -13.43 -7.19 -0.19
C LEU A 160 -14.40 -7.95 -1.11
N PRO A 161 -14.53 -9.29 -0.97
CA PRO A 161 -15.44 -10.07 -1.80
C PRO A 161 -16.89 -9.85 -1.38
N GLU A 162 -17.81 -10.06 -2.31
CA GLU A 162 -19.22 -10.22 -1.98
C GLU A 162 -19.40 -11.60 -1.32
N LEU A 163 -19.84 -11.59 -0.07
CA LEU A 163 -20.05 -12.81 0.72
C LEU A 163 -21.40 -13.45 0.36
N LYS A 164 -21.41 -14.77 0.23
CA LYS A 164 -22.64 -15.53 0.12
C LYS A 164 -23.34 -15.61 1.48
N GLN A 165 -24.63 -15.90 1.47
CA GLN A 165 -25.40 -16.11 2.70
C GLN A 165 -24.73 -17.23 3.53
N ASN A 166 -24.44 -16.95 4.81
CA ASN A 166 -23.77 -17.84 5.77
C ASN A 166 -22.28 -18.15 5.45
N GLU A 167 -21.65 -17.42 4.56
CA GLU A 167 -20.20 -17.54 4.36
C GLU A 167 -19.45 -16.79 5.48
N GLU A 168 -18.42 -17.45 6.02
CA GLU A 168 -17.53 -16.79 6.98
C GLU A 168 -16.82 -15.58 6.31
N PRO A 169 -16.75 -14.43 6.98
CA PRO A 169 -16.14 -13.24 6.39
C PRO A 169 -14.65 -13.46 6.13
N TYR A 170 -14.19 -12.97 4.97
CA TYR A 170 -12.79 -13.01 4.59
C TYR A 170 -12.42 -11.84 3.69
N VAL A 171 -11.14 -11.60 3.57
CA VAL A 171 -10.54 -10.67 2.62
C VAL A 171 -9.60 -11.41 1.68
N ILE A 172 -9.38 -10.88 0.49
CA ILE A 172 -8.42 -11.41 -0.47
C ILE A 172 -7.24 -10.46 -0.54
N ILE A 173 -6.04 -10.99 -0.29
CA ILE A 173 -4.78 -10.26 -0.33
C ILE A 173 -3.90 -10.89 -1.41
N SER A 174 -3.59 -10.12 -2.47
CA SER A 174 -2.64 -10.56 -3.50
C SER A 174 -1.28 -9.90 -3.23
N VAL A 175 -0.21 -10.68 -3.26
CA VAL A 175 1.15 -10.26 -2.90
C VAL A 175 2.06 -10.34 -4.10
N TYR A 176 2.83 -9.28 -4.31
CA TYR A 176 3.75 -9.09 -5.42
C TYR A 176 5.13 -8.70 -4.90
N LYS A 177 6.16 -9.36 -5.40
CA LYS A 177 7.56 -8.98 -5.18
C LYS A 177 7.94 -7.86 -6.16
N VAL A 178 8.62 -6.84 -5.67
CA VAL A 178 9.25 -5.81 -6.52
C VAL A 178 10.55 -6.40 -7.10
N LEU A 179 10.76 -6.20 -8.43
CA LEU A 179 11.93 -6.73 -9.16
C LEU A 179 12.96 -5.63 -9.41
#